data_31f98a7c59d17d7ad5c402a04bb9c7a5
#
_entry.id   31f98a7c59d17d7ad5c402a04bb9c7a5
#
_cell.length_a   1.000
_cell.length_b   1.000
_cell.length_c   1.000
_cell.angle_alpha   90.00
_cell.angle_beta   90.00
_cell.angle_gamma   90.00
#
_symmetry.space_group_name_H-M   'P 1'
#
loop_
_entity.id
_entity.type
_entity.pdbx_description
1 polymer ?
#
loop_
_entity_poly.entity_id
_entity_poly.type
_entity_poly.pdbx_seq_one_letter_code
_entity_poly.pdbx_strand_id
1 'polypeptide(L)'
;MPCCPAVIDLWAAPDATPLTFPRPDIDSIPFFIRSAVIDAILQQTDRLPEQLLSACFYMIQEIHRKKKPTKDFVSDCFSEKSFCQLYDAMDDLSPDCIDSILECNELLLDLSVNYQKEQLYQEWLTPLTQQAETLSELLTEPEDETSDPSKPYEEIASRAGIALSNLLAHLQTEEELPAQWQAFRTAFAQYEPLMRSYLANEVYSELLSFEDTTRHMLVRLQWLMLQYAALRQSLFLIWQDSPEAFSYEKVREALVIINRMTGYDEEDIYEYLENSFESLLWDWGYFALLAGF
;
A
#
# COMPACT_ATOMS: atom_id res chain seq x y z
N MET A 1 19.41 -4.80 3.73
CA MET A 1 18.73 -3.80 2.90
C MET A 1 17.81 -4.55 1.93
N PRO A 2 16.50 -4.36 2.02
CA PRO A 2 15.51 -5.08 1.19
C PRO A 2 15.56 -4.73 -0.31
N CYS A 3 16.27 -3.66 -0.67
CA CYS A 3 16.55 -3.33 -2.07
C CYS A 3 17.64 -4.19 -2.73
N CYS A 4 18.17 -5.20 -2.02
CA CYS A 4 19.14 -6.13 -2.58
C CYS A 4 18.43 -7.38 -3.14
N PRO A 5 18.48 -7.66 -4.47
CA PRO A 5 17.83 -8.83 -5.05
C PRO A 5 18.22 -10.14 -4.37
N ALA A 6 19.50 -10.30 -3.99
CA ALA A 6 19.98 -11.52 -3.34
C ALA A 6 19.35 -11.75 -1.95
N VAL A 7 18.97 -10.69 -1.23
CA VAL A 7 18.25 -10.81 0.05
C VAL A 7 16.83 -11.25 -0.17
N ILE A 8 16.17 -10.72 -1.19
CA ILE A 8 14.80 -11.11 -1.56
C ILE A 8 14.79 -12.58 -2.00
N ASP A 9 15.78 -13.01 -2.79
CA ASP A 9 15.92 -14.40 -3.23
C ASP A 9 16.11 -15.36 -2.03
N LEU A 10 16.81 -14.93 -0.98
CA LEU A 10 16.93 -15.72 0.25
C LEU A 10 15.62 -15.86 1.02
N TRP A 11 14.79 -14.81 1.02
CA TRP A 11 13.47 -14.87 1.69
C TRP A 11 12.45 -15.71 0.92
N ALA A 12 12.59 -15.78 -0.40
CA ALA A 12 11.70 -16.53 -1.27
C ALA A 12 12.10 -18.00 -1.44
N ALA A 13 13.25 -18.42 -0.93
CA ALA A 13 13.72 -19.80 -1.06
C ALA A 13 12.75 -20.77 -0.39
N PRO A 14 12.42 -21.93 -1.01
CA PRO A 14 11.46 -22.91 -0.47
C PRO A 14 11.87 -23.49 0.91
N ASP A 15 13.15 -23.48 1.20
CA ASP A 15 13.77 -23.93 2.44
C ASP A 15 14.26 -22.77 3.31
N ALA A 16 13.75 -21.55 3.04
CA ALA A 16 14.10 -20.39 3.81
C ALA A 16 13.82 -20.63 5.30
N THR A 17 14.83 -20.45 6.11
CA THR A 17 14.65 -20.45 7.57
C THR A 17 13.77 -19.26 7.95
N PRO A 18 12.73 -19.47 8.77
CA PRO A 18 11.90 -18.36 9.25
C PRO A 18 12.78 -17.25 9.81
N LEU A 19 12.46 -16.00 9.43
CA LEU A 19 13.20 -14.84 9.95
C LEU A 19 13.12 -14.81 11.46
N THR A 20 14.27 -14.75 12.09
CA THR A 20 14.41 -14.58 13.53
C THR A 20 15.09 -13.24 13.80
N PHE A 21 14.39 -12.39 14.51
CA PHE A 21 14.91 -11.07 14.85
C PHE A 21 15.52 -11.10 16.26
N PRO A 22 16.75 -10.58 16.44
CA PRO A 22 17.32 -10.45 17.78
C PRO A 22 16.40 -9.65 18.69
N ARG A 23 16.13 -10.18 19.87
CA ARG A 23 15.38 -9.48 20.93
C ARG A 23 16.39 -9.08 22.00
N PRO A 24 17.01 -7.90 21.90
CA PRO A 24 17.90 -7.43 22.93
C PRO A 24 17.13 -7.25 24.24
N ASP A 25 17.79 -7.47 25.36
CA ASP A 25 17.24 -7.29 26.70
C ASP A 25 17.13 -5.79 27.03
N ILE A 26 16.30 -5.09 26.24
CA ILE A 26 16.05 -3.66 26.39
C ILE A 26 14.65 -3.46 26.92
N ASP A 27 14.57 -2.88 28.10
CA ASP A 27 13.33 -2.56 28.76
C ASP A 27 12.78 -1.20 28.27
N SER A 28 12.31 -1.15 27.01
CA SER A 28 11.69 0.05 26.44
C SER A 28 10.37 -0.27 25.76
N ILE A 29 9.39 0.62 25.90
CA ILE A 29 8.07 0.49 25.29
C ILE A 29 8.14 0.45 23.77
N PRO A 30 8.89 1.35 23.08
CA PRO A 30 9.05 1.29 21.63
C PRO A 30 9.57 -0.05 21.14
N PHE A 31 10.55 -0.60 21.83
CA PHE A 31 11.11 -1.90 21.48
C PHE A 31 10.09 -3.04 21.60
N PHE A 32 9.25 -2.96 22.63
CA PHE A 32 8.19 -3.94 22.86
C PHE A 32 7.10 -3.84 21.78
N ILE A 33 6.72 -2.63 21.37
CA ILE A 33 5.79 -2.39 20.26
C ILE A 33 6.36 -2.98 18.96
N ARG A 34 7.62 -2.69 18.60
CA ARG A 34 8.25 -3.24 17.40
C ARG A 34 8.18 -4.76 17.34
N SER A 35 8.52 -5.39 18.46
CA SER A 35 8.47 -6.86 18.54
C SER A 35 7.06 -7.38 18.34
N ALA A 36 6.05 -6.72 18.92
CA ALA A 36 4.64 -7.09 18.76
C ALA A 36 4.16 -6.94 17.32
N VAL A 37 4.57 -5.87 16.61
CA VAL A 37 4.24 -5.68 15.18
C VAL A 37 4.88 -6.76 14.32
N ILE A 38 6.16 -7.08 14.55
CA ILE A 38 6.85 -8.16 13.81
C ILE A 38 6.17 -9.50 14.06
N ASP A 39 5.86 -9.81 15.31
CA ASP A 39 5.18 -11.06 15.68
C ASP A 39 3.80 -11.14 15.01
N ALA A 40 3.03 -10.05 14.95
CA ALA A 40 1.76 -10.00 14.25
C ALA A 40 1.92 -10.28 12.75
N ILE A 41 2.86 -9.61 12.07
CA ILE A 41 3.11 -9.78 10.63
C ILE A 41 3.49 -11.23 10.29
N LEU A 42 4.29 -11.89 11.13
CA LEU A 42 4.80 -13.22 10.85
C LEU A 42 3.84 -14.35 11.27
N GLN A 43 2.97 -14.12 12.26
CA GLN A 43 2.18 -15.19 12.88
C GLN A 43 0.70 -15.19 12.44
N GLN A 44 0.11 -14.03 12.16
CA GLN A 44 -1.29 -13.93 11.75
C GLN A 44 -1.42 -14.12 10.24
N THR A 45 -1.33 -15.37 9.78
CA THR A 45 -1.34 -15.71 8.35
C THR A 45 -2.74 -15.82 7.75
N ASP A 46 -3.78 -15.70 8.55
CA ASP A 46 -5.19 -15.69 8.16
C ASP A 46 -5.70 -14.32 7.71
N ARG A 47 -4.87 -13.28 7.89
CA ARG A 47 -5.19 -11.90 7.49
C ARG A 47 -4.15 -11.38 6.48
N LEU A 48 -4.59 -10.47 5.64
CA LEU A 48 -3.73 -9.86 4.63
C LEU A 48 -2.69 -8.93 5.27
N PRO A 49 -1.48 -8.84 4.72
CA PRO A 49 -0.44 -7.95 5.25
C PRO A 49 -0.89 -6.51 5.44
N GLU A 50 -1.67 -5.96 4.50
CA GLU A 50 -2.22 -4.61 4.57
C GLU A 50 -3.22 -4.41 5.71
N GLN A 51 -4.07 -5.40 5.97
CA GLN A 51 -4.99 -5.38 7.11
C GLN A 51 -4.24 -5.37 8.43
N LEU A 52 -3.18 -6.19 8.51
CA LEU A 52 -2.30 -6.25 9.69
C LEU A 52 -1.59 -4.92 9.95
N LEU A 53 -1.05 -4.29 8.91
CA LEU A 53 -0.40 -2.98 9.04
C LEU A 53 -1.39 -1.93 9.54
N SER A 54 -2.61 -1.87 8.98
CA SER A 54 -3.67 -0.96 9.42
C SER A 54 -4.08 -1.19 10.87
N ALA A 55 -4.22 -2.46 11.29
CA ALA A 55 -4.51 -2.80 12.68
C ALA A 55 -3.36 -2.39 13.62
N CYS A 56 -2.11 -2.68 13.25
CA CYS A 56 -0.94 -2.28 14.02
C CYS A 56 -0.84 -0.75 14.16
N PHE A 57 -1.12 -0.02 13.09
CA PHE A 57 -1.16 1.44 13.10
C PHE A 57 -2.17 1.98 14.12
N TYR A 58 -3.40 1.46 14.10
CA TYR A 58 -4.41 1.83 15.07
C TYR A 58 -3.98 1.54 16.52
N MET A 59 -3.42 0.36 16.77
CA MET A 59 -2.94 0.00 18.12
C MET A 59 -1.83 0.92 18.60
N ILE A 60 -0.89 1.30 17.74
CA ILE A 60 0.18 2.24 18.08
C ILE A 60 -0.40 3.64 18.35
N GLN A 61 -1.42 4.07 17.61
CA GLN A 61 -2.14 5.33 17.89
C GLN A 61 -2.77 5.32 19.30
N GLU A 62 -3.43 4.23 19.68
CA GLU A 62 -4.01 4.09 21.03
C GLU A 62 -2.93 4.12 22.12
N ILE A 63 -1.79 3.49 21.88
CA ILE A 63 -0.65 3.54 22.79
C ILE A 63 -0.07 4.95 22.86
N HIS A 64 0.03 5.65 21.73
CA HIS A 64 0.54 7.03 21.66
C HIS A 64 -0.35 8.01 22.43
N ARG A 65 -1.67 7.85 22.36
CA ARG A 65 -2.64 8.70 23.12
C ARG A 65 -2.50 8.55 24.62
N LYS A 66 -1.90 7.45 25.10
CA LYS A 66 -1.71 7.22 26.53
C LYS A 66 -0.45 7.88 27.05
N LYS A 67 -0.57 8.80 28.02
CA LYS A 67 0.55 9.58 28.57
C LYS A 67 1.71 8.74 29.12
N LYS A 68 1.43 7.52 29.66
CA LYS A 68 2.41 6.60 30.21
C LYS A 68 1.95 5.17 29.93
N PRO A 69 2.20 4.63 28.72
CA PRO A 69 1.88 3.25 28.44
C PRO A 69 2.77 2.30 29.26
N THR A 70 2.18 1.21 29.73
CA THR A 70 2.89 0.11 30.38
C THR A 70 3.04 -1.05 29.40
N LYS A 71 3.95 -1.99 29.68
CA LYS A 71 4.09 -3.21 28.87
C LYS A 71 2.78 -4.03 28.83
N ASP A 72 2.10 -4.14 29.97
CA ASP A 72 0.83 -4.86 30.04
C ASP A 72 -0.21 -4.20 29.13
N PHE A 73 -0.29 -2.86 29.12
CA PHE A 73 -1.20 -2.14 28.24
C PHE A 73 -0.85 -2.37 26.74
N VAL A 74 0.44 -2.36 26.38
CA VAL A 74 0.86 -2.67 25.01
C VAL A 74 0.50 -4.12 24.67
N SER A 75 0.73 -5.06 25.57
CA SER A 75 0.37 -6.47 25.38
C SER A 75 -1.14 -6.64 25.18
N ASP A 76 -1.96 -5.90 25.93
CA ASP A 76 -3.43 -5.91 25.78
C ASP A 76 -3.85 -5.33 24.42
N CYS A 77 -3.19 -4.24 23.94
CA CYS A 77 -3.45 -3.69 22.62
C CYS A 77 -3.15 -4.69 21.50
N PHE A 78 -2.08 -5.45 21.61
CA PHE A 78 -1.68 -6.48 20.64
C PHE A 78 -2.22 -7.88 20.97
N SER A 79 -3.27 -7.98 21.77
CA SER A 79 -3.92 -9.25 22.06
C SER A 79 -4.78 -9.73 20.88
N GLU A 80 -4.97 -11.04 20.77
CA GLU A 80 -5.86 -11.67 19.79
C GLU A 80 -7.26 -11.03 19.81
N LYS A 81 -7.78 -10.77 21.02
CA LYS A 81 -9.09 -10.11 21.19
C LYS A 81 -9.13 -8.73 20.54
N SER A 82 -8.09 -7.92 20.70
CA SER A 82 -8.03 -6.58 20.12
C SER A 82 -7.92 -6.64 18.60
N PHE A 83 -7.16 -7.57 18.06
CA PHE A 83 -7.11 -7.82 16.62
C PHE A 83 -8.47 -8.24 16.07
N CYS A 84 -9.16 -9.21 16.68
CA CYS A 84 -10.50 -9.62 16.24
C CYS A 84 -11.47 -8.43 16.19
N GLN A 85 -11.48 -7.57 17.23
CA GLN A 85 -12.36 -6.40 17.28
C GLN A 85 -12.06 -5.39 16.18
N LEU A 86 -10.77 -5.21 15.85
CA LEU A 86 -10.38 -4.31 14.75
C LEU A 86 -10.74 -4.89 13.39
N TYR A 87 -10.56 -6.18 13.18
CA TYR A 87 -10.93 -6.83 11.93
C TYR A 87 -12.45 -6.81 11.70
N ASP A 88 -13.25 -7.04 12.75
CA ASP A 88 -14.70 -6.89 12.65
C ASP A 88 -15.07 -5.46 12.21
N ALA A 89 -14.41 -4.43 12.77
CA ALA A 89 -14.64 -3.05 12.40
C ALA A 89 -14.14 -2.72 10.97
N MET A 90 -13.06 -3.35 10.51
CA MET A 90 -12.56 -3.24 9.14
C MET A 90 -13.53 -3.85 8.13
N ASP A 91 -14.02 -5.05 8.43
CA ASP A 91 -14.98 -5.76 7.59
C ASP A 91 -16.31 -4.97 7.46
N ASP A 92 -16.70 -4.23 8.51
CA ASP A 92 -17.88 -3.33 8.48
C ASP A 92 -17.66 -2.07 7.62
N LEU A 93 -16.42 -1.58 7.50
CA LEU A 93 -16.10 -0.38 6.70
C LEU A 93 -16.05 -0.68 5.20
N SER A 94 -15.61 -1.87 4.83
CA SER A 94 -15.50 -2.41 3.46
C SER A 94 -15.52 -1.33 2.36
N PRO A 95 -14.40 -0.62 2.12
CA PRO A 95 -14.35 0.39 1.08
C PRO A 95 -14.57 -0.26 -0.29
N ASP A 96 -15.13 0.50 -1.23
CA ASP A 96 -15.25 0.06 -2.61
C ASP A 96 -13.85 -0.22 -3.17
N CYS A 97 -13.69 -1.34 -3.85
CA CYS A 97 -12.39 -1.70 -4.43
C CYS A 97 -11.96 -0.74 -5.54
N ILE A 98 -12.91 -0.09 -6.21
CA ILE A 98 -12.65 0.92 -7.24
C ILE A 98 -12.03 2.15 -6.60
N ASP A 99 -12.61 2.65 -5.50
CA ASP A 99 -12.06 3.76 -4.74
C ASP A 99 -10.64 3.45 -4.23
N SER A 100 -10.43 2.23 -3.73
CA SER A 100 -9.11 1.77 -3.29
C SER A 100 -8.08 1.74 -4.43
N ILE A 101 -8.47 1.30 -5.62
CA ILE A 101 -7.59 1.24 -6.79
C ILE A 101 -7.26 2.65 -7.28
N LEU A 102 -8.25 3.55 -7.34
CA LEU A 102 -8.04 4.95 -7.71
C LEU A 102 -7.05 5.63 -6.77
N GLU A 103 -7.27 5.53 -5.47
CA GLU A 103 -6.40 6.12 -4.47
C GLU A 103 -4.97 5.56 -4.52
N CYS A 104 -4.83 4.24 -4.73
CA CYS A 104 -3.52 3.62 -4.91
C CYS A 104 -2.85 4.02 -6.24
N ASN A 105 -3.60 4.30 -7.31
CA ASN A 105 -3.07 4.85 -8.54
C ASN A 105 -2.52 6.28 -8.32
N GLU A 106 -3.29 7.15 -7.67
CA GLU A 106 -2.84 8.51 -7.34
C GLU A 106 -1.58 8.50 -6.49
N LEU A 107 -1.54 7.64 -5.47
CA LEU A 107 -0.35 7.44 -4.64
C LEU A 107 0.87 6.99 -5.46
N LEU A 108 0.71 6.02 -6.37
CA LEU A 108 1.79 5.54 -7.22
C LEU A 108 2.29 6.65 -8.16
N LEU A 109 1.39 7.42 -8.76
CA LEU A 109 1.72 8.53 -9.64
C LEU A 109 2.48 9.60 -8.88
N ASP A 110 2.04 9.99 -7.69
CA ASP A 110 2.68 10.99 -6.85
C ASP A 110 4.09 10.57 -6.42
N LEU A 111 4.24 9.37 -5.88
CA LEU A 111 5.54 8.82 -5.49
C LEU A 111 6.52 8.69 -6.67
N SER A 112 6.03 8.48 -7.89
CA SER A 112 6.86 8.28 -9.09
C SER A 112 7.34 9.58 -9.74
N VAL A 113 6.70 10.71 -9.49
CA VAL A 113 6.93 12.01 -10.17
C VAL A 113 8.42 12.40 -10.22
N ASN A 114 9.11 12.24 -9.11
CA ASN A 114 10.52 12.63 -8.99
C ASN A 114 11.47 11.66 -9.70
N TYR A 115 11.06 10.42 -9.91
CA TYR A 115 11.89 9.33 -10.45
C TYR A 115 11.67 9.05 -11.93
N GLN A 116 10.57 9.49 -12.52
CA GLN A 116 10.28 9.31 -13.95
C GLN A 116 11.36 9.88 -14.88
N LYS A 117 12.11 10.88 -14.42
CA LYS A 117 13.21 11.51 -15.19
C LYS A 117 14.54 10.77 -15.05
N GLU A 118 14.65 9.85 -14.11
CA GLU A 118 15.86 9.09 -13.89
C GLU A 118 15.91 7.87 -14.82
N GLN A 119 16.94 7.78 -15.65
CA GLN A 119 17.09 6.70 -16.62
C GLN A 119 16.96 5.29 -16.00
N LEU A 120 17.41 5.12 -14.75
CA LEU A 120 17.34 3.84 -14.05
C LEU A 120 15.91 3.34 -13.84
N TYR A 121 14.96 4.26 -13.63
CA TYR A 121 13.57 3.92 -13.31
C TYR A 121 12.64 4.10 -14.51
N GLN A 122 13.03 4.91 -15.49
CA GLN A 122 12.19 5.29 -16.62
C GLN A 122 11.62 4.11 -17.39
N GLU A 123 12.43 3.09 -17.67
CA GLU A 123 11.99 1.91 -18.43
C GLU A 123 10.91 1.12 -17.69
N TRP A 124 10.94 1.15 -16.36
CA TRP A 124 9.98 0.43 -15.52
C TRP A 124 8.76 1.29 -15.16
N LEU A 125 8.97 2.56 -14.79
CA LEU A 125 7.91 3.45 -14.34
C LEU A 125 7.01 3.94 -15.48
N THR A 126 7.57 4.27 -16.65
CA THR A 126 6.80 4.88 -17.75
C THR A 126 5.59 4.03 -18.15
N PRO A 127 5.70 2.71 -18.41
CA PRO A 127 4.52 1.91 -18.75
C PRO A 127 3.51 1.82 -17.59
N LEU A 128 3.97 1.76 -16.34
CA LEU A 128 3.10 1.67 -15.18
C LEU A 128 2.33 2.95 -14.91
N THR A 129 3.00 4.10 -15.00
CA THR A 129 2.33 5.40 -14.80
C THR A 129 1.34 5.70 -15.92
N GLN A 130 1.66 5.39 -17.17
CA GLN A 130 0.72 5.50 -18.27
C GLN A 130 -0.52 4.60 -18.09
N GLN A 131 -0.32 3.38 -17.62
CA GLN A 131 -1.42 2.47 -17.34
C GLN A 131 -2.26 2.95 -16.16
N ALA A 132 -1.65 3.46 -15.08
CA ALA A 132 -2.33 4.04 -13.94
C ALA A 132 -3.18 5.26 -14.35
N GLU A 133 -2.60 6.18 -15.13
CA GLU A 133 -3.31 7.35 -15.68
C GLU A 133 -4.52 6.90 -16.53
N THR A 134 -4.31 5.97 -17.45
CA THR A 134 -5.38 5.44 -18.31
C THR A 134 -6.50 4.80 -17.49
N LEU A 135 -6.17 4.00 -16.48
CA LEU A 135 -7.15 3.36 -15.61
C LEU A 135 -7.92 4.40 -14.79
N SER A 136 -7.23 5.41 -14.26
CA SER A 136 -7.87 6.51 -13.51
C SER A 136 -8.81 7.32 -14.40
N GLU A 137 -8.40 7.64 -15.64
CA GLU A 137 -9.27 8.32 -16.62
C GLU A 137 -10.52 7.49 -16.94
N LEU A 138 -10.38 6.16 -17.08
CA LEU A 138 -11.52 5.26 -17.35
C LEU A 138 -12.49 5.12 -16.17
N LEU A 139 -12.00 5.29 -14.94
CA LEU A 139 -12.82 5.20 -13.72
C LEU A 139 -13.42 6.55 -13.29
N THR A 140 -12.92 7.65 -13.82
CA THR A 140 -13.50 8.97 -13.56
C THR A 140 -14.73 9.17 -14.42
N GLU A 141 -15.83 9.61 -13.82
CA GLU A 141 -17.04 9.90 -14.56
C GLU A 141 -16.76 10.91 -15.69
N PRO A 142 -17.19 10.61 -16.94
CA PRO A 142 -16.97 11.51 -18.05
C PRO A 142 -17.70 12.83 -17.83
N GLU A 143 -16.98 13.95 -17.90
CA GLU A 143 -17.59 15.28 -17.81
C GLU A 143 -18.61 15.49 -18.93
N ASP A 144 -19.80 15.96 -18.59
CA ASP A 144 -20.88 16.26 -19.57
C ASP A 144 -20.58 17.57 -20.31
N GLU A 145 -19.67 17.49 -21.29
CA GLU A 145 -19.33 18.62 -22.16
C GLU A 145 -20.39 18.91 -23.25
N THR A 146 -21.52 18.18 -23.27
CA THR A 146 -22.50 18.26 -24.38
C THR A 146 -23.48 19.45 -24.29
N SER A 147 -23.37 20.25 -23.23
CA SER A 147 -24.40 21.25 -22.87
C SER A 147 -24.23 22.66 -23.47
N ASP A 148 -23.26 22.89 -24.38
CA ASP A 148 -23.13 24.22 -25.03
C ASP A 148 -24.02 24.36 -26.29
N PRO A 149 -25.19 25.03 -26.21
CA PRO A 149 -26.12 25.15 -27.32
C PRO A 149 -25.63 26.07 -28.45
N SER A 150 -24.48 26.73 -28.28
CA SER A 150 -23.91 27.65 -29.28
C SER A 150 -23.11 26.95 -30.37
N LYS A 151 -22.83 25.65 -30.23
CA LYS A 151 -21.99 24.88 -31.16
C LYS A 151 -22.78 24.30 -32.35
N PRO A 152 -22.15 24.11 -33.53
CA PRO A 152 -22.78 23.46 -34.67
C PRO A 152 -23.26 22.02 -34.32
N TYR A 153 -24.43 21.64 -34.87
CA TYR A 153 -25.05 20.33 -34.60
C TYR A 153 -24.11 19.14 -34.86
N GLU A 154 -23.28 19.18 -35.90
CA GLU A 154 -22.32 18.14 -36.24
C GLU A 154 -21.23 18.00 -35.16
N GLU A 155 -20.77 19.11 -34.57
CA GLU A 155 -19.82 19.11 -33.46
C GLU A 155 -20.46 18.56 -32.19
N ILE A 156 -21.70 18.93 -31.88
CA ILE A 156 -22.47 18.40 -30.74
C ILE A 156 -22.72 16.90 -30.93
N ALA A 157 -23.09 16.45 -32.12
CA ALA A 157 -23.31 15.03 -32.39
C ALA A 157 -22.06 14.19 -32.31
N SER A 158 -20.90 14.72 -32.76
CA SER A 158 -19.61 14.07 -32.65
C SER A 158 -19.18 13.94 -31.19
N ARG A 159 -19.34 15.01 -30.40
CA ARG A 159 -19.01 15.00 -28.94
C ARG A 159 -19.94 14.07 -28.18
N ALA A 160 -21.25 14.06 -28.48
CA ALA A 160 -22.16 13.11 -27.86
C ALA A 160 -21.79 11.65 -28.15
N GLY A 161 -21.28 11.36 -29.35
CA GLY A 161 -20.77 10.04 -29.70
C GLY A 161 -19.54 9.65 -28.92
N ILE A 162 -18.62 10.59 -28.71
CA ILE A 162 -17.40 10.39 -27.88
C ILE A 162 -17.82 10.22 -26.41
N ALA A 163 -18.69 11.08 -25.88
CA ALA A 163 -19.18 10.99 -24.50
C ALA A 163 -19.87 9.65 -24.23
N LEU A 164 -20.70 9.16 -25.16
CA LEU A 164 -21.32 7.84 -25.04
C LEU A 164 -20.29 6.71 -25.06
N SER A 165 -19.26 6.79 -25.90
CA SER A 165 -18.18 5.80 -25.96
C SER A 165 -17.39 5.77 -24.66
N ASN A 166 -17.09 6.95 -24.09
CA ASN A 166 -16.39 7.07 -22.82
C ASN A 166 -17.23 6.52 -21.67
N LEU A 167 -18.53 6.84 -21.63
CA LEU A 167 -19.44 6.29 -20.62
C LEU A 167 -19.55 4.77 -20.71
N LEU A 168 -19.60 4.19 -21.91
CA LEU A 168 -19.63 2.73 -22.07
C LEU A 168 -18.32 2.09 -21.61
N ALA A 169 -17.17 2.69 -21.91
CA ALA A 169 -15.87 2.22 -21.44
C ALA A 169 -15.76 2.31 -19.91
N HIS A 170 -16.21 3.39 -19.31
CA HIS A 170 -16.29 3.58 -17.85
C HIS A 170 -17.14 2.48 -17.20
N LEU A 171 -18.39 2.29 -17.63
CA LEU A 171 -19.29 1.28 -17.08
C LEU A 171 -18.74 -0.15 -17.23
N GLN A 172 -18.11 -0.46 -18.36
CA GLN A 172 -17.48 -1.77 -18.57
C GLN A 172 -16.29 -1.95 -17.62
N THR A 173 -15.47 -0.94 -17.43
CA THR A 173 -14.31 -0.99 -16.52
C THR A 173 -14.77 -1.15 -15.08
N GLU A 174 -15.79 -0.42 -14.64
CA GLU A 174 -16.38 -0.58 -13.30
C GLU A 174 -16.92 -2.00 -13.06
N GLU A 175 -17.56 -2.60 -14.06
CA GLU A 175 -18.13 -3.96 -13.96
C GLU A 175 -17.02 -5.03 -13.88
N GLU A 176 -15.93 -4.88 -14.65
CA GLU A 176 -14.88 -5.89 -14.78
C GLU A 176 -13.80 -5.80 -13.69
N LEU A 177 -13.52 -4.59 -13.21
CA LEU A 177 -12.38 -4.32 -12.32
C LEU A 177 -12.41 -5.08 -10.99
N PRO A 178 -13.55 -5.23 -10.29
CA PRO A 178 -13.62 -6.01 -9.07
C PRO A 178 -13.23 -7.48 -9.27
N ALA A 179 -13.63 -8.07 -10.40
CA ALA A 179 -13.28 -9.45 -10.75
C ALA A 179 -11.78 -9.58 -11.10
N GLN A 180 -11.21 -8.61 -11.79
CA GLN A 180 -9.77 -8.55 -12.10
C GLN A 180 -8.96 -8.39 -10.82
N TRP A 181 -9.37 -7.51 -9.91
CA TRP A 181 -8.74 -7.33 -8.61
C TRP A 181 -8.72 -8.62 -7.79
N GLN A 182 -9.85 -9.33 -7.72
CA GLN A 182 -9.94 -10.60 -7.03
C GLN A 182 -9.06 -11.70 -7.67
N ALA A 183 -8.99 -11.73 -9.00
CA ALA A 183 -8.11 -12.66 -9.71
C ALA A 183 -6.63 -12.35 -9.46
N PHE A 184 -6.25 -11.08 -9.47
CA PHE A 184 -4.91 -10.64 -9.05
C PHE A 184 -4.60 -11.06 -7.63
N ARG A 185 -5.49 -10.82 -6.67
CA ARG A 185 -5.33 -11.21 -5.26
C ARG A 185 -5.06 -12.72 -5.14
N THR A 186 -5.78 -13.52 -5.90
CA THR A 186 -5.59 -14.98 -5.95
C THR A 186 -4.21 -15.34 -6.51
N ALA A 187 -3.78 -14.69 -7.59
CA ALA A 187 -2.46 -14.91 -8.19
C ALA A 187 -1.31 -14.42 -7.28
N PHE A 188 -1.54 -13.34 -6.54
CA PHE A 188 -0.56 -12.73 -5.65
C PHE A 188 -0.38 -13.49 -4.33
N ALA A 189 -1.39 -14.24 -3.88
CA ALA A 189 -1.38 -14.95 -2.59
C ALA A 189 -0.18 -15.87 -2.38
N GLN A 190 0.36 -16.46 -3.45
CA GLN A 190 1.57 -17.29 -3.37
C GLN A 190 2.83 -16.52 -2.92
N TYR A 191 2.83 -15.18 -3.04
CA TYR A 191 3.93 -14.31 -2.64
C TYR A 191 3.74 -13.67 -1.25
N GLU A 192 2.62 -13.92 -0.57
CA GLU A 192 2.37 -13.39 0.77
C GLU A 192 3.46 -13.72 1.79
N PRO A 193 4.04 -14.93 1.83
CA PRO A 193 5.14 -15.22 2.76
C PRO A 193 6.37 -14.33 2.52
N LEU A 194 6.67 -14.02 1.25
CA LEU A 194 7.73 -13.09 0.88
C LEU A 194 7.39 -11.68 1.34
N MET A 195 6.14 -11.22 1.14
CA MET A 195 5.70 -9.89 1.57
C MET A 195 5.77 -9.74 3.09
N ARG A 196 5.39 -10.76 3.84
CA ARG A 196 5.50 -10.76 5.32
C ARG A 196 6.96 -10.68 5.76
N SER A 197 7.85 -11.42 5.11
CA SER A 197 9.29 -11.36 5.38
C SER A 197 9.85 -9.97 5.09
N TYR A 198 9.45 -9.38 3.97
CA TYR A 198 9.79 -8.01 3.60
C TYR A 198 9.33 -7.01 4.67
N LEU A 199 8.03 -6.99 4.99
CA LEU A 199 7.46 -6.07 5.95
C LEU A 199 8.05 -6.22 7.36
N ALA A 200 8.26 -7.45 7.82
CA ALA A 200 8.89 -7.71 9.12
C ALA A 200 10.32 -7.18 9.17
N ASN A 201 11.08 -7.28 8.06
CA ASN A 201 12.42 -6.73 7.96
C ASN A 201 12.41 -5.19 7.95
N GLU A 202 11.48 -4.56 7.22
CA GLU A 202 11.31 -3.10 7.22
C GLU A 202 10.96 -2.59 8.63
N VAL A 203 10.02 -3.23 9.30
CA VAL A 203 9.68 -2.91 10.69
C VAL A 203 10.89 -3.07 11.61
N TYR A 204 11.70 -4.10 11.40
CA TYR A 204 12.89 -4.33 12.21
C TYR A 204 13.98 -3.28 11.99
N SER A 205 14.22 -2.88 10.75
CA SER A 205 15.31 -1.97 10.38
C SER A 205 14.93 -0.50 10.52
N GLU A 206 13.69 -0.14 10.19
CA GLU A 206 13.28 1.26 10.00
C GLU A 206 12.38 1.79 11.13
N LEU A 207 11.61 0.91 11.80
CA LEU A 207 10.64 1.37 12.79
C LEU A 207 11.27 1.81 14.11
N LEU A 208 12.56 1.56 14.34
CA LEU A 208 13.22 1.94 15.59
C LEU A 208 14.68 2.30 15.43
N SER A 209 15.02 3.51 15.84
CA SER A 209 16.25 3.77 16.59
C SER A 209 16.00 3.64 18.10
N PHE A 210 17.04 3.52 18.92
CA PHE A 210 16.91 3.41 20.38
C PHE A 210 16.33 4.65 21.05
N GLU A 211 16.22 5.76 20.33
CA GLU A 211 15.76 7.06 20.78
C GLU A 211 14.32 7.38 20.33
N ASP A 212 13.68 6.48 19.55
CA ASP A 212 12.40 6.76 18.96
C ASP A 212 11.25 6.82 19.95
N THR A 213 10.36 7.76 19.67
CA THR A 213 9.08 7.90 20.35
C THR A 213 8.00 7.12 19.58
N THR A 214 6.88 6.84 20.23
CA THR A 214 5.71 6.26 19.54
C THR A 214 5.22 7.12 18.37
N ARG A 215 5.49 8.43 18.35
CA ARG A 215 5.19 9.32 17.22
C ARG A 215 6.04 8.97 16.00
N HIS A 216 7.35 8.81 16.18
CA HIS A 216 8.25 8.40 15.09
C HIS A 216 7.84 7.04 14.52
N MET A 217 7.49 6.10 15.39
CA MET A 217 6.98 4.79 14.95
C MET A 217 5.72 4.90 14.08
N LEU A 218 4.78 5.80 14.45
CA LEU A 218 3.58 6.04 13.65
C LEU A 218 3.94 6.58 12.28
N VAL A 219 4.80 7.59 12.19
CA VAL A 219 5.24 8.18 10.91
C VAL A 219 5.93 7.14 10.03
N ARG A 220 6.83 6.34 10.59
CA ARG A 220 7.52 5.27 9.84
C ARG A 220 6.56 4.17 9.40
N LEU A 221 5.60 3.79 10.23
CA LEU A 221 4.60 2.80 9.86
C LEU A 221 3.66 3.32 8.75
N GLN A 222 3.25 4.60 8.83
CA GLN A 222 2.50 5.24 7.75
C GLN A 222 3.26 5.16 6.42
N TRP A 223 4.54 5.54 6.45
CA TRP A 223 5.40 5.46 5.27
C TRP A 223 5.47 4.04 4.71
N LEU A 224 5.68 3.05 5.56
CA LEU A 224 5.69 1.64 5.15
C LEU A 224 4.35 1.20 4.54
N MET A 225 3.22 1.69 5.06
CA MET A 225 1.90 1.40 4.50
C MET A 225 1.72 2.00 3.11
N LEU A 226 2.17 3.26 2.89
CA LEU A 226 2.16 3.90 1.58
C LEU A 226 3.06 3.15 0.58
N GLN A 227 4.27 2.79 0.98
CA GLN A 227 5.19 1.98 0.17
C GLN A 227 4.57 0.65 -0.25
N TYR A 228 3.92 -0.03 0.70
CA TYR A 228 3.30 -1.33 0.44
C TYR A 228 2.07 -1.19 -0.47
N ALA A 229 1.27 -0.14 -0.33
CA ALA A 229 0.14 0.17 -1.21
C ALA A 229 0.63 0.44 -2.65
N ALA A 230 1.66 1.27 -2.82
CA ALA A 230 2.27 1.54 -4.13
C ALA A 230 2.89 0.28 -4.77
N LEU A 231 3.55 -0.56 -3.97
CA LEU A 231 4.08 -1.85 -4.43
C LEU A 231 2.97 -2.77 -4.93
N ARG A 232 1.90 -2.94 -4.15
CA ARG A 232 0.76 -3.79 -4.50
C ARG A 232 0.07 -3.27 -5.75
N GLN A 233 -0.11 -1.95 -5.87
CA GLN A 233 -0.71 -1.32 -7.04
C GLN A 233 0.16 -1.53 -8.29
N SER A 234 1.47 -1.35 -8.18
CA SER A 234 2.40 -1.63 -9.29
C SER A 234 2.29 -3.08 -9.76
N LEU A 235 2.19 -4.02 -8.82
CA LEU A 235 2.04 -5.46 -9.13
C LEU A 235 0.68 -5.78 -9.75
N PHE A 236 -0.38 -5.10 -9.34
CA PHE A 236 -1.69 -5.22 -9.96
C PHE A 236 -1.66 -4.76 -11.42
N LEU A 237 -1.08 -3.60 -11.71
CA LEU A 237 -0.95 -3.08 -13.07
C LEU A 237 -0.09 -4.02 -13.94
N ILE A 238 1.04 -4.51 -13.43
CA ILE A 238 1.87 -5.51 -14.13
C ILE A 238 1.07 -6.78 -14.43
N TRP A 239 0.28 -7.26 -13.49
CA TRP A 239 -0.57 -8.43 -13.67
C TRP A 239 -1.70 -8.17 -14.68
N GLN A 240 -2.33 -7.00 -14.62
CA GLN A 240 -3.42 -6.61 -15.52
C GLN A 240 -2.95 -6.55 -16.99
N ASP A 241 -1.74 -6.03 -17.23
CA ASP A 241 -1.13 -5.99 -18.57
C ASP A 241 -0.89 -7.41 -19.16
N SER A 242 -0.39 -8.33 -18.33
CA SER A 242 -0.05 -9.69 -18.78
C SER A 242 -0.14 -10.72 -17.64
N PRO A 243 -1.36 -11.23 -17.33
CA PRO A 243 -1.56 -12.17 -16.22
C PRO A 243 -0.70 -13.44 -16.31
N GLU A 244 -0.50 -13.96 -17.53
CA GLU A 244 0.31 -15.16 -17.79
C GLU A 244 1.82 -14.94 -17.64
N ALA A 245 2.28 -13.70 -17.73
CA ALA A 245 3.68 -13.33 -17.51
C ALA A 245 3.99 -12.92 -16.06
N PHE A 246 2.98 -12.89 -15.19
CA PHE A 246 3.16 -12.56 -13.79
C PHE A 246 3.98 -13.62 -13.07
N SER A 247 5.17 -13.24 -12.61
CA SER A 247 6.17 -14.17 -12.10
C SER A 247 6.91 -13.63 -10.88
N TYR A 248 7.64 -14.50 -10.20
CA TYR A 248 8.51 -14.11 -9.09
C TYR A 248 9.50 -12.99 -9.48
N GLU A 249 10.06 -13.04 -10.67
CA GLU A 249 11.00 -12.02 -11.16
C GLU A 249 10.36 -10.64 -11.21
N LYS A 250 9.09 -10.55 -11.63
CA LYS A 250 8.33 -9.29 -11.63
C LYS A 250 8.06 -8.78 -10.22
N VAL A 251 7.71 -9.66 -9.30
CA VAL A 251 7.51 -9.32 -7.89
C VAL A 251 8.81 -8.84 -7.25
N ARG A 252 9.92 -9.53 -7.50
CA ARG A 252 11.24 -9.15 -7.01
C ARG A 252 11.69 -7.79 -7.57
N GLU A 253 11.49 -7.57 -8.86
CA GLU A 253 11.83 -6.32 -9.54
C GLU A 253 11.05 -5.14 -8.93
N ALA A 254 9.73 -5.28 -8.77
CA ALA A 254 8.87 -4.29 -8.14
C ALA A 254 9.32 -3.97 -6.71
N LEU A 255 9.60 -4.97 -5.89
CA LEU A 255 10.14 -4.78 -4.54
C LEU A 255 11.43 -3.95 -4.54
N VAL A 256 12.37 -4.28 -5.42
CA VAL A 256 13.66 -3.56 -5.50
C VAL A 256 13.45 -2.11 -5.92
N ILE A 257 12.60 -1.86 -6.91
CA ILE A 257 12.40 -0.53 -7.49
C ILE A 257 11.64 0.37 -6.51
N ILE A 258 10.49 -0.10 -6.01
CA ILE A 258 9.69 0.68 -5.04
C ILE A 258 10.53 1.00 -3.81
N ASN A 259 11.25 0.04 -3.26
CA ASN A 259 12.09 0.26 -2.08
C ASN A 259 13.21 1.29 -2.32
N ARG A 260 13.78 1.33 -3.53
CA ARG A 260 14.78 2.35 -3.88
C ARG A 260 14.17 3.72 -4.08
N MET A 261 12.99 3.80 -4.68
CA MET A 261 12.28 5.05 -4.89
C MET A 261 11.84 5.69 -3.58
N THR A 262 11.47 4.87 -2.62
CA THR A 262 10.86 5.30 -1.35
C THR A 262 11.82 5.23 -0.16
N GLY A 263 13.09 4.92 -0.40
CA GLY A 263 14.14 4.87 0.63
C GLY A 263 14.66 6.25 1.01
N TYR A 264 13.76 7.14 1.40
CA TYR A 264 14.07 8.50 1.86
C TYR A 264 14.69 8.50 3.25
N ASP A 265 15.42 9.56 3.57
CA ASP A 265 15.78 9.83 4.94
C ASP A 265 14.56 10.32 5.75
N GLU A 266 14.74 10.47 7.06
CA GLU A 266 13.61 10.81 7.94
C GLU A 266 13.06 12.21 7.66
N GLU A 267 13.91 13.15 7.29
CA GLU A 267 13.52 14.54 7.00
C GLU A 267 12.66 14.58 5.73
N ASP A 268 13.04 13.86 4.68
CA ASP A 268 12.30 13.74 3.43
C ASP A 268 10.92 13.09 3.65
N ILE A 269 10.84 12.05 4.49
CA ILE A 269 9.58 11.39 4.84
C ILE A 269 8.64 12.36 5.54
N TYR A 270 9.12 13.11 6.53
CA TYR A 270 8.32 14.11 7.23
C TYR A 270 7.84 15.20 6.28
N GLU A 271 8.72 15.74 5.44
CA GLU A 271 8.37 16.77 4.46
C GLU A 271 7.29 16.28 3.48
N TYR A 272 7.43 15.06 2.97
CA TYR A 272 6.44 14.46 2.07
C TYR A 272 5.08 14.32 2.77
N LEU A 273 5.05 13.76 3.97
CA LEU A 273 3.83 13.52 4.72
C LEU A 273 3.13 14.84 5.11
N GLU A 274 3.88 15.87 5.52
CA GLU A 274 3.32 17.18 5.88
C GLU A 274 2.75 17.92 4.66
N ASN A 275 3.37 17.81 3.49
CA ASN A 275 2.96 18.54 2.29
C ASN A 275 1.84 17.86 1.50
N SER A 276 1.83 16.52 1.47
CA SER A 276 0.93 15.78 0.59
C SER A 276 -0.37 15.34 1.26
N PHE A 277 -0.34 15.04 2.58
CA PHE A 277 -1.45 14.33 3.23
C PHE A 277 -1.74 14.78 4.67
N GLU A 278 -1.31 15.95 5.12
CA GLU A 278 -1.31 16.38 6.53
C GLU A 278 -2.60 16.03 7.33
N SER A 279 -3.77 16.10 6.69
CA SER A 279 -5.04 15.79 7.34
C SER A 279 -5.45 14.32 7.29
N LEU A 280 -5.00 13.56 6.28
CA LEU A 280 -5.44 12.18 6.04
C LEU A 280 -4.53 11.15 6.71
N LEU A 281 -3.25 11.45 6.88
CA LEU A 281 -2.28 10.50 7.41
C LEU A 281 -2.53 10.04 8.85
N TRP A 282 -3.28 10.82 9.62
CA TRP A 282 -3.68 10.42 10.96
C TRP A 282 -5.04 9.72 10.98
N ASP A 283 -5.68 9.60 9.80
CA ASP A 283 -6.97 8.94 9.66
C ASP A 283 -6.78 7.46 9.35
N TRP A 284 -7.21 6.62 10.28
CA TRP A 284 -7.20 5.18 10.08
C TRP A 284 -8.07 4.74 8.89
N GLY A 285 -9.17 5.45 8.60
CA GLY A 285 -10.05 5.21 7.45
C GLY A 285 -9.32 5.32 6.12
N TYR A 286 -8.39 6.27 5.98
CA TYR A 286 -7.57 6.40 4.78
C TYR A 286 -6.70 5.16 4.54
N PHE A 287 -6.08 4.63 5.57
CA PHE A 287 -5.29 3.40 5.43
C PHE A 287 -6.15 2.15 5.18
N ALA A 288 -7.38 2.13 5.69
CA ALA A 288 -8.34 1.09 5.35
C ALA A 288 -8.72 1.16 3.87
N LEU A 289 -8.90 2.37 3.32
CA LEU A 289 -9.13 2.60 1.89
C LEU A 289 -7.95 2.09 1.05
N LEU A 290 -6.71 2.50 1.37
CA LEU A 290 -5.52 2.02 0.67
C LEU A 290 -5.34 0.50 0.76
N ALA A 291 -5.76 -0.12 1.85
CA ALA A 291 -5.65 -1.57 2.03
C ALA A 291 -6.58 -2.35 1.09
N GLY A 292 -7.74 -1.79 0.71
CA GLY A 292 -8.67 -2.40 -0.24
C GLY A 292 -9.20 -3.74 0.24
N PHE A 293 -9.99 -3.73 1.31
CA PHE A 293 -10.50 -4.94 1.96
C PHE A 293 -11.54 -5.67 1.12
#